data_b99ab9890ce487ee7e22750cf8f5620a
#
_entry.id   b99ab9890ce487ee7e22750cf8f5620a
#
_cell.length_a   1.000
_cell.length_b   1.000
_cell.length_c   1.000
_cell.angle_alpha   90.00
_cell.angle_beta   90.00
_cell.angle_gamma   90.00
#
_symmetry.space_group_name_H-M   'P 1'
#
loop_
_entity.id
_entity.type
_entity.pdbx_description
1 polymer ?
#
loop_
_entity_poly.entity_id
_entity_poly.type
_entity_poly.pdbx_seq_one_letter_code
_entity_poly.pdbx_strand_id
1 'polypeptide(L)'
;MAKLWLILLLACSFSSVFAQQQEPYMLVADSLWGKEIFRFPLPFAPKLADNGFEDARFPKNWSNQTSPHYWSYAFAWYLTLNEEPSEKMLELYIKRYFDGLMNAVNKDKELTLTETTVLFIKQSGDSPEYVGKIKVYNAFHTKMMMTLNVLAELHYCEAKNKTVLLFRFSPSNFHSKIWEDLKKIKVREDFCTF
;
A
#
# COMPACT_ATOMS: atom_id res chain seq x y z
N MET A 1 -9.33 50.24 -58.98
CA MET A 1 -10.11 50.12 -57.73
C MET A 1 -10.00 48.64 -57.26
N ALA A 2 -9.05 48.33 -56.38
CA ALA A 2 -8.79 46.99 -55.91
C ALA A 2 -9.43 46.84 -54.53
N LYS A 3 -10.37 45.90 -54.40
CA LYS A 3 -10.97 45.51 -53.10
C LYS A 3 -10.08 44.56 -52.41
N LEU A 4 -9.52 45.01 -51.30
CA LEU A 4 -8.72 44.19 -50.36
C LEU A 4 -9.68 43.38 -49.48
N TRP A 5 -9.67 42.06 -49.61
CA TRP A 5 -10.39 41.14 -48.72
C TRP A 5 -9.48 40.79 -47.57
N LEU A 6 -9.81 41.29 -46.39
CA LEU A 6 -9.13 40.93 -45.14
C LEU A 6 -9.76 39.64 -44.60
N ILE A 7 -9.07 38.50 -44.74
CA ILE A 7 -9.47 37.24 -44.15
C ILE A 7 -8.90 37.21 -42.71
N LEU A 8 -9.79 37.39 -41.76
CA LEU A 8 -9.48 37.27 -40.34
C LEU A 8 -9.47 35.76 -39.97
N LEU A 9 -8.29 35.15 -39.94
CA LEU A 9 -8.09 33.79 -39.46
C LEU A 9 -8.18 33.78 -37.93
N LEU A 10 -9.34 33.42 -37.39
CA LEU A 10 -9.55 33.18 -35.97
C LEU A 10 -8.93 31.82 -35.63
N ALA A 11 -7.66 31.82 -35.21
CA ALA A 11 -6.99 30.63 -34.69
C ALA A 11 -7.56 30.31 -33.29
N CYS A 12 -8.57 29.43 -33.22
CA CYS A 12 -9.00 28.83 -32.00
C CYS A 12 -7.90 27.87 -31.50
N SER A 13 -7.05 28.39 -30.63
CA SER A 13 -6.10 27.56 -29.86
C SER A 13 -6.90 26.70 -28.89
N PHE A 14 -7.21 25.46 -29.28
CA PHE A 14 -7.66 24.43 -28.34
C PHE A 14 -6.50 24.09 -27.42
N SER A 15 -6.37 24.79 -26.31
CA SER A 15 -5.54 24.37 -25.19
C SER A 15 -6.18 23.13 -24.61
N SER A 16 -5.69 21.95 -25.01
CA SER A 16 -6.02 20.70 -24.37
C SER A 16 -5.47 20.78 -22.93
N VAL A 17 -6.33 21.16 -22.00
CA VAL A 17 -6.05 21.02 -20.58
C VAL A 17 -6.03 19.52 -20.32
N PHE A 18 -4.84 18.91 -20.36
CA PHE A 18 -4.64 17.61 -19.76
C PHE A 18 -4.87 17.80 -18.27
N ALA A 19 -6.10 17.52 -17.82
CA ALA A 19 -6.36 17.34 -16.40
C ALA A 19 -5.40 16.24 -15.94
N GLN A 20 -4.38 16.60 -15.21
CA GLN A 20 -3.47 15.67 -14.55
C GLN A 20 -4.34 14.89 -13.60
N GLN A 21 -4.74 13.68 -13.99
CA GLN A 21 -5.55 12.78 -13.18
C GLN A 21 -4.70 12.47 -11.96
N GLN A 22 -5.00 13.14 -10.85
CA GLN A 22 -4.28 12.96 -9.60
C GLN A 22 -4.37 11.48 -9.23
N GLU A 23 -3.21 10.83 -9.08
CA GLU A 23 -3.20 9.43 -8.69
C GLU A 23 -4.01 9.24 -7.41
N PRO A 24 -4.86 8.21 -7.34
CA PRO A 24 -5.63 7.93 -6.16
C PRO A 24 -4.68 7.72 -4.97
N TYR A 25 -5.02 8.23 -3.80
CA TYR A 25 -4.29 7.97 -2.59
C TYR A 25 -5.25 7.77 -1.42
N MET A 26 -4.86 6.94 -0.49
CA MET A 26 -5.70 6.55 0.64
C MET A 26 -5.09 6.96 1.98
N LEU A 27 -3.75 7.14 2.02
CA LEU A 27 -3.02 7.42 3.24
C LEU A 27 -2.61 8.88 3.36
N VAL A 28 -2.85 9.45 4.53
CA VAL A 28 -2.24 10.71 4.99
C VAL A 28 -0.98 10.33 5.78
N ALA A 29 0.16 10.84 5.32
CA ALA A 29 1.48 10.62 5.92
C ALA A 29 2.31 11.90 5.82
N ASP A 30 3.41 11.97 6.55
CA ASP A 30 4.41 13.04 6.41
C ASP A 30 4.89 13.13 4.96
N SER A 31 5.06 14.35 4.45
CA SER A 31 5.51 14.61 3.08
C SER A 31 6.92 14.07 2.75
N LEU A 32 7.72 13.77 3.76
CA LEU A 32 9.05 13.16 3.61
C LEU A 32 9.01 11.65 3.39
N TRP A 33 7.84 11.02 3.53
CA TRP A 33 7.69 9.61 3.25
C TRP A 33 7.54 9.37 1.76
N GLY A 34 8.27 8.38 1.24
CA GLY A 34 8.10 7.89 -0.12
C GLY A 34 6.68 7.34 -0.32
N LYS A 35 6.16 7.48 -1.54
CA LYS A 35 4.82 7.02 -1.93
C LYS A 35 4.93 6.15 -3.16
N GLU A 36 4.24 5.00 -3.12
CA GLU A 36 4.02 4.14 -4.28
C GLU A 36 2.53 3.74 -4.35
N ILE A 37 1.97 3.74 -5.57
CA ILE A 37 0.60 3.32 -5.83
C ILE A 37 0.61 2.16 -6.81
N PHE A 38 -0.03 1.06 -6.42
CA PHE A 38 -0.19 -0.12 -7.26
C PHE A 38 -1.67 -0.42 -7.50
N ARG A 39 -2.05 -0.67 -8.74
CA ARG A 39 -3.41 -1.12 -9.06
C ARG A 39 -3.52 -2.63 -8.89
N PHE A 40 -4.67 -3.08 -8.38
CA PHE A 40 -5.01 -4.50 -8.38
C PHE A 40 -5.55 -4.95 -9.75
N PRO A 41 -5.28 -6.21 -10.15
CA PRO A 41 -4.47 -7.20 -9.44
C PRO A 41 -2.99 -6.82 -9.43
N LEU A 42 -2.33 -7.03 -8.29
CA LEU A 42 -0.90 -6.75 -8.16
C LEU A 42 -0.08 -7.67 -9.08
N PRO A 43 0.87 -7.15 -9.88
CA PRO A 43 1.64 -7.96 -10.84
C PRO A 43 2.39 -9.13 -10.20
N PHE A 44 2.86 -8.95 -8.96
CA PHE A 44 3.57 -9.98 -8.21
C PHE A 44 2.65 -10.89 -7.37
N ALA A 45 1.40 -10.50 -7.14
CA ALA A 45 0.43 -11.24 -6.34
C ALA A 45 -0.99 -11.23 -6.96
N PRO A 46 -1.17 -11.77 -8.18
CA PRO A 46 -2.41 -11.62 -8.95
C PRO A 46 -3.63 -12.36 -8.35
N LYS A 47 -3.40 -13.19 -7.33
CA LYS A 47 -4.49 -13.94 -6.65
C LYS A 47 -5.02 -13.25 -5.39
N LEU A 48 -4.66 -11.98 -5.14
CA LEU A 48 -5.11 -11.27 -3.94
C LEU A 48 -6.52 -10.71 -4.07
N ALA A 49 -6.75 -9.88 -5.06
CA ALA A 49 -8.02 -9.22 -5.31
C ALA A 49 -8.09 -8.78 -6.78
N ASP A 50 -9.30 -8.61 -7.30
CA ASP A 50 -9.49 -8.27 -8.71
C ASP A 50 -9.52 -6.75 -8.94
N ASN A 51 -9.97 -5.96 -7.94
CA ASN A 51 -10.21 -4.53 -8.10
C ASN A 51 -9.77 -3.72 -6.89
N GLY A 52 -9.13 -2.60 -7.17
CA GLY A 52 -8.71 -1.65 -6.15
C GLY A 52 -7.32 -1.10 -6.39
N PHE A 53 -6.70 -0.60 -5.34
CA PHE A 53 -5.31 -0.16 -5.38
C PHE A 53 -4.67 -0.27 -4.00
N GLU A 54 -3.35 -0.33 -4.01
CA GLU A 54 -2.48 -0.20 -2.84
C GLU A 54 -1.87 1.19 -2.83
N ASP A 55 -1.88 1.83 -1.65
CA ASP A 55 -1.15 3.06 -1.37
C ASP A 55 -0.10 2.75 -0.31
N ALA A 56 1.18 2.71 -0.70
CA ALA A 56 2.30 2.39 0.18
C ALA A 56 3.09 3.64 0.57
N ARG A 57 3.59 3.65 1.83
CA ARG A 57 4.37 4.74 2.43
C ARG A 57 5.63 4.21 3.09
N PHE A 58 6.76 4.81 2.73
CA PHE A 58 8.09 4.38 3.16
C PHE A 58 8.83 5.55 3.83
N PRO A 59 9.29 5.42 5.07
CA PRO A 59 10.14 6.46 5.67
C PRO A 59 11.49 6.52 4.97
N LYS A 60 12.18 7.64 5.06
CA LYS A 60 13.55 7.76 4.56
C LYS A 60 14.43 6.67 5.18
N ASN A 61 15.29 6.08 4.36
CA ASN A 61 16.22 5.00 4.74
C ASN A 61 15.53 3.68 5.19
N TRP A 62 14.28 3.42 4.79
CA TRP A 62 13.59 2.15 5.09
C TRP A 62 14.33 0.91 4.55
N SER A 63 15.11 1.05 3.49
CA SER A 63 15.91 -0.01 2.88
C SER A 63 17.32 -0.14 3.45
N ASN A 64 17.78 0.79 4.29
CA ASN A 64 19.10 0.75 4.90
C ASN A 64 19.08 -0.12 6.16
N GLN A 65 19.86 -1.23 6.15
CA GLN A 65 19.90 -2.20 7.26
C GLN A 65 20.36 -1.62 8.60
N THR A 66 21.11 -0.51 8.61
CA THR A 66 21.58 0.15 9.84
C THR A 66 20.61 1.24 10.32
N SER A 67 19.56 1.51 9.56
CA SER A 67 18.56 2.51 9.92
C SER A 67 17.58 1.98 10.98
N PRO A 68 17.16 2.81 11.95
CA PRO A 68 16.05 2.46 12.84
C PRO A 68 14.71 2.30 12.10
N HIS A 69 14.64 2.77 10.84
CA HIS A 69 13.48 2.64 9.96
C HIS A 69 13.55 1.41 9.04
N TYR A 70 14.59 0.59 9.17
CA TYR A 70 14.78 -0.57 8.30
C TYR A 70 13.54 -1.47 8.27
N TRP A 71 13.06 -1.78 7.06
CA TRP A 71 11.85 -2.59 6.82
C TRP A 71 10.60 -2.14 7.61
N SER A 72 10.53 -0.84 7.93
CA SER A 72 9.36 -0.24 8.57
C SER A 72 8.62 0.60 7.55
N TYR A 73 7.37 0.28 7.30
CA TYR A 73 6.54 0.95 6.31
C TYR A 73 5.06 0.68 6.56
N ALA A 74 4.20 1.37 5.84
CA ALA A 74 2.77 1.13 5.88
C ALA A 74 2.22 1.06 4.45
N PHE A 75 1.17 0.27 4.27
CA PHE A 75 0.34 0.38 3.08
C PHE A 75 -1.14 0.23 3.41
N ALA A 76 -1.97 0.80 2.57
CA ALA A 76 -3.41 0.60 2.62
C ALA A 76 -3.90 -0.02 1.32
N TRP A 77 -4.74 -1.03 1.42
CA TRP A 77 -5.51 -1.58 0.30
C TRP A 77 -6.92 -1.00 0.30
N TYR A 78 -7.31 -0.39 -0.80
CA TYR A 78 -8.67 0.05 -1.06
C TYR A 78 -9.36 -0.96 -1.98
N LEU A 79 -10.22 -1.80 -1.41
CA LEU A 79 -10.77 -2.98 -2.06
C LEU A 79 -12.30 -3.01 -1.99
N THR A 80 -12.91 -3.88 -2.80
CA THR A 80 -14.27 -4.36 -2.58
C THR A 80 -14.19 -5.74 -1.93
N LEU A 81 -14.68 -5.86 -0.71
CA LEU A 81 -14.79 -7.14 -0.02
C LEU A 81 -16.26 -7.46 0.20
N ASN A 82 -16.63 -8.74 0.06
CA ASN A 82 -18.02 -9.18 0.24
C ASN A 82 -18.41 -9.31 1.72
N GLU A 83 -17.41 -9.39 2.59
CA GLU A 83 -17.58 -9.57 4.04
C GLU A 83 -16.39 -8.96 4.80
N GLU A 84 -16.54 -8.78 6.10
CA GLU A 84 -15.44 -8.39 6.98
C GLU A 84 -14.35 -9.48 6.96
N PRO A 85 -13.07 -9.11 6.73
CA PRO A 85 -12.00 -10.08 6.65
C PRO A 85 -11.75 -10.76 8.01
N SER A 86 -11.76 -12.07 8.04
CA SER A 86 -11.30 -12.85 9.18
C SER A 86 -9.77 -12.84 9.30
N GLU A 87 -9.26 -13.22 10.49
CA GLU A 87 -7.81 -13.40 10.68
C GLU A 87 -7.20 -14.31 9.61
N LYS A 88 -7.85 -15.44 9.33
CA LYS A 88 -7.39 -16.40 8.31
C LYS A 88 -7.35 -15.82 6.90
N MET A 89 -8.28 -14.95 6.57
CA MET A 89 -8.29 -14.27 5.28
C MET A 89 -7.14 -13.27 5.19
N LEU A 90 -6.90 -12.46 6.23
CA LEU A 90 -5.77 -11.55 6.31
C LEU A 90 -4.43 -12.29 6.25
N GLU A 91 -4.31 -13.42 6.98
CA GLU A 91 -3.12 -14.27 6.96
C GLU A 91 -2.82 -14.79 5.54
N LEU A 92 -3.84 -15.28 4.84
CA LEU A 92 -3.72 -15.76 3.47
C LEU A 92 -3.32 -14.63 2.50
N TYR A 93 -3.92 -13.46 2.66
CA TYR A 93 -3.67 -12.31 1.78
C TYR A 93 -2.23 -11.78 1.96
N ILE A 94 -1.80 -11.59 3.19
CA ILE A 94 -0.45 -11.13 3.51
C ILE A 94 0.60 -12.19 3.13
N LYS A 95 0.31 -13.49 3.33
CA LYS A 95 1.17 -14.57 2.82
C LYS A 95 1.35 -14.48 1.30
N ARG A 96 0.26 -14.39 0.55
CA ARG A 96 0.31 -14.26 -0.93
C ARG A 96 1.05 -13.02 -1.39
N TYR A 97 0.85 -11.90 -0.69
CA TYR A 97 1.54 -10.65 -0.98
C TYR A 97 3.05 -10.81 -0.86
N PHE A 98 3.53 -11.27 0.30
CA PHE A 98 4.98 -11.40 0.52
C PHE A 98 5.60 -12.54 -0.29
N ASP A 99 4.96 -13.67 -0.44
CA ASP A 99 5.46 -14.76 -1.28
C ASP A 99 5.60 -14.28 -2.73
N GLY A 100 4.59 -13.59 -3.26
CA GLY A 100 4.63 -13.03 -4.59
C GLY A 100 5.71 -11.97 -4.76
N LEU A 101 5.82 -11.03 -3.81
CA LEU A 101 6.83 -9.97 -3.83
C LEU A 101 8.26 -10.55 -3.77
N MET A 102 8.51 -11.49 -2.87
CA MET A 102 9.83 -12.11 -2.73
C MET A 102 10.20 -12.94 -3.96
N ASN A 103 9.24 -13.64 -4.56
CA ASN A 103 9.46 -14.35 -5.83
C ASN A 103 9.78 -13.39 -6.98
N ALA A 104 9.07 -12.26 -7.10
CA ALA A 104 9.36 -11.26 -8.11
C ALA A 104 10.78 -10.66 -7.97
N VAL A 105 11.21 -10.37 -6.74
CA VAL A 105 12.58 -9.91 -6.44
C VAL A 105 13.63 -10.97 -6.70
N ASN A 106 13.28 -12.25 -6.58
CA ASN A 106 14.19 -13.39 -6.76
C ASN A 106 14.29 -13.88 -8.22
N LYS A 107 13.49 -13.38 -9.13
CA LYS A 107 13.28 -13.91 -10.48
C LYS A 107 14.57 -14.35 -11.22
N ASP A 108 15.66 -13.61 -11.02
CA ASP A 108 16.93 -13.87 -11.71
C ASP A 108 18.07 -14.31 -10.74
N LYS A 109 17.73 -14.70 -9.50
CA LYS A 109 18.72 -14.97 -8.44
C LYS A 109 18.83 -16.43 -8.02
N GLU A 110 17.90 -17.27 -8.47
CA GLU A 110 17.84 -18.71 -8.19
C GLU A 110 17.94 -19.08 -6.69
N LEU A 111 17.50 -18.18 -5.80
CA LEU A 111 17.50 -18.47 -4.37
C LEU A 111 16.30 -19.38 -4.03
N THR A 112 16.54 -20.37 -3.19
CA THR A 112 15.43 -21.13 -2.58
C THR A 112 14.74 -20.26 -1.56
N LEU A 113 13.51 -19.85 -1.83
CA LEU A 113 12.70 -19.04 -0.93
C LEU A 113 11.92 -19.92 0.05
N THR A 114 11.98 -19.56 1.32
CA THR A 114 11.08 -20.12 2.32
C THR A 114 9.75 -19.36 2.29
N GLU A 115 8.64 -20.10 2.30
CA GLU A 115 7.31 -19.51 2.31
C GLU A 115 7.07 -18.61 3.53
N THR A 116 6.33 -17.54 3.32
CA THR A 116 5.91 -16.62 4.37
C THR A 116 4.95 -17.31 5.33
N THR A 117 5.15 -17.09 6.62
CA THR A 117 4.22 -17.50 7.68
C THR A 117 3.62 -16.25 8.32
N VAL A 118 2.31 -16.22 8.49
CA VAL A 118 1.57 -15.07 9.01
C VAL A 118 0.68 -15.53 10.17
N LEU A 119 0.58 -14.70 11.19
CA LEU A 119 -0.37 -14.87 12.29
C LEU A 119 -1.00 -13.52 12.59
N PHE A 120 -2.32 -13.46 12.62
CA PHE A 120 -3.10 -12.33 13.12
C PHE A 120 -3.97 -12.73 14.30
N ILE A 121 -4.18 -11.77 15.20
CA ILE A 121 -5.09 -11.87 16.34
C ILE A 121 -5.93 -10.59 16.32
N LYS A 122 -7.26 -10.77 16.22
CA LYS A 122 -8.21 -9.65 16.31
C LYS A 122 -8.21 -9.11 17.74
N GLN A 123 -8.12 -7.80 17.88
CA GLN A 123 -8.19 -7.13 19.17
C GLN A 123 -9.65 -6.76 19.49
N SER A 124 -9.98 -6.80 20.76
CA SER A 124 -11.25 -6.29 21.24
C SER A 124 -11.23 -4.76 21.28
N GLY A 125 -12.19 -4.10 20.64
CA GLY A 125 -12.29 -2.63 20.58
C GLY A 125 -13.43 -2.18 19.68
N ASP A 126 -13.67 -0.86 19.62
CA ASP A 126 -14.75 -0.26 18.83
C ASP A 126 -14.47 -0.31 17.32
N SER A 127 -13.21 -0.40 16.93
CA SER A 127 -12.78 -0.58 15.54
C SER A 127 -12.04 -1.90 15.37
N PRO A 128 -12.26 -2.64 14.27
CA PRO A 128 -11.56 -3.88 14.02
C PRO A 128 -10.06 -3.61 13.84
N GLU A 129 -9.29 -3.98 14.83
CA GLU A 129 -7.83 -3.94 14.83
C GLU A 129 -7.26 -5.34 14.95
N TYR A 130 -6.14 -5.56 14.27
CA TYR A 130 -5.44 -6.84 14.31
C TYR A 130 -3.98 -6.59 14.64
N VAL A 131 -3.44 -7.42 15.51
CA VAL A 131 -2.01 -7.47 15.82
C VAL A 131 -1.46 -8.79 15.31
N GLY A 132 -0.30 -8.74 14.69
CA GLY A 132 0.24 -9.97 14.12
C GLY A 132 1.75 -10.00 14.02
N LYS A 133 2.23 -11.14 13.51
CA LYS A 133 3.62 -11.38 13.15
C LYS A 133 3.71 -12.08 11.81
N ILE A 134 4.72 -11.66 11.04
CA ILE A 134 5.01 -12.24 9.74
C ILE A 134 6.45 -12.71 9.76
N LYS A 135 6.68 -13.96 9.36
CA LYS A 135 8.00 -14.50 9.13
C LYS A 135 8.21 -14.61 7.62
N VAL A 136 9.10 -13.80 7.09
CA VAL A 136 9.32 -13.62 5.64
C VAL A 136 10.80 -13.77 5.30
N TYR A 137 11.08 -14.35 4.13
CA TYR A 137 12.45 -14.39 3.59
C TYR A 137 12.77 -13.05 2.92
N ASN A 138 13.80 -12.35 3.43
CA ASN A 138 14.21 -11.06 2.88
C ASN A 138 15.07 -11.24 1.63
N ALA A 139 14.43 -11.35 0.47
CA ALA A 139 15.11 -11.48 -0.82
C ALA A 139 15.74 -10.16 -1.31
N PHE A 140 15.36 -9.01 -0.75
CA PHE A 140 15.93 -7.71 -1.12
C PHE A 140 17.37 -7.55 -0.63
N HIS A 141 17.61 -7.81 0.66
CA HIS A 141 18.86 -7.40 1.32
C HIS A 141 19.62 -8.55 1.97
N THR A 142 19.07 -9.13 3.04
CA THR A 142 19.83 -10.03 3.93
C THR A 142 19.92 -11.47 3.45
N LYS A 143 19.04 -11.90 2.55
CA LYS A 143 18.91 -13.30 2.09
C LYS A 143 18.67 -14.28 3.24
N MET A 144 17.99 -13.84 4.28
CA MET A 144 17.65 -14.60 5.47
C MET A 144 16.20 -14.38 5.87
N MET A 145 15.68 -15.29 6.70
CA MET A 145 14.38 -15.11 7.32
C MET A 145 14.42 -13.94 8.30
N MET A 146 13.39 -13.11 8.26
CA MET A 146 13.17 -12.04 9.23
C MET A 146 11.75 -12.09 9.76
N THR A 147 11.54 -11.48 10.92
CA THR A 147 10.20 -11.33 11.51
C THR A 147 9.79 -9.88 11.48
N LEU A 148 8.59 -9.62 10.98
CA LEU A 148 7.93 -8.33 11.07
C LEU A 148 6.81 -8.41 12.10
N ASN A 149 6.71 -7.42 12.98
CA ASN A 149 5.50 -7.13 13.72
C ASN A 149 4.56 -6.34 12.81
N VAL A 150 3.27 -6.53 12.95
CA VAL A 150 2.26 -5.88 12.12
C VAL A 150 1.07 -5.43 12.95
N LEU A 151 0.59 -4.22 12.66
CA LEU A 151 -0.73 -3.73 13.07
C LEU A 151 -1.57 -3.56 11.82
N ALA A 152 -2.82 -4.02 11.86
CA ALA A 152 -3.78 -3.80 10.79
C ALA A 152 -5.05 -3.16 11.32
N GLU A 153 -5.60 -2.20 10.58
CA GLU A 153 -6.85 -1.51 10.87
C GLU A 153 -7.80 -1.69 9.69
N LEU A 154 -9.09 -1.89 9.99
CA LEU A 154 -10.15 -2.00 9.00
C LEU A 154 -11.02 -0.74 9.06
N HIS A 155 -11.27 -0.14 7.89
CA HIS A 155 -12.24 0.93 7.70
C HIS A 155 -13.20 0.53 6.59
N TYR A 156 -14.50 0.59 6.85
CA TYR A 156 -15.53 0.23 5.89
C TYR A 156 -16.37 1.43 5.48
N CYS A 157 -16.57 1.57 4.18
CA CYS A 157 -17.45 2.55 3.56
C CYS A 157 -18.68 1.85 3.01
N GLU A 158 -19.78 1.89 3.76
CA GLU A 158 -21.05 1.27 3.36
C GLU A 158 -21.60 1.87 2.06
N ALA A 159 -21.58 3.20 1.93
CA ALA A 159 -22.11 3.92 0.77
C ALA A 159 -21.48 3.50 -0.57
N LYS A 160 -20.23 3.01 -0.57
CA LYS A 160 -19.52 2.56 -1.79
C LYS A 160 -19.19 1.07 -1.80
N ASN A 161 -19.57 0.34 -0.76
CA ASN A 161 -19.18 -1.04 -0.54
C ASN A 161 -17.66 -1.22 -0.71
N LYS A 162 -16.88 -0.39 0.00
CA LYS A 162 -15.42 -0.37 -0.07
C LYS A 162 -14.82 -0.56 1.31
N THR A 163 -13.73 -1.30 1.33
CA THR A 163 -12.95 -1.56 2.54
C THR A 163 -11.54 -1.00 2.36
N VAL A 164 -11.04 -0.32 3.38
CA VAL A 164 -9.64 0.04 3.50
C VAL A 164 -9.01 -0.84 4.57
N LEU A 165 -7.99 -1.60 4.17
CA LEU A 165 -7.15 -2.37 5.07
C LEU A 165 -5.81 -1.65 5.19
N LEU A 166 -5.56 -0.98 6.32
CA LEU A 166 -4.31 -0.30 6.60
C LEU A 166 -3.40 -1.21 7.42
N PHE A 167 -2.25 -1.55 6.85
CA PHE A 167 -1.20 -2.34 7.50
C PHE A 167 0.02 -1.47 7.80
N ARG A 168 0.61 -1.68 8.99
CA ARG A 168 1.88 -1.07 9.41
C ARG A 168 2.83 -2.16 9.83
N PHE A 169 4.06 -2.13 9.32
CA PHE A 169 5.06 -3.17 9.51
C PHE A 169 6.34 -2.61 10.08
N SER A 170 6.97 -3.37 10.97
CA SER A 170 8.34 -3.12 11.42
C SER A 170 8.96 -4.39 12.02
N PRO A 171 10.26 -4.64 11.81
CA PRO A 171 10.97 -5.67 12.58
C PRO A 171 11.16 -5.29 14.06
N SER A 172 11.07 -4.00 14.39
CA SER A 172 11.21 -3.49 15.74
C SER A 172 10.01 -3.86 16.62
N ASN A 173 10.24 -4.09 17.92
CA ASN A 173 9.15 -4.33 18.85
C ASN A 173 8.21 -3.12 18.96
N PHE A 174 6.96 -3.33 19.41
CA PHE A 174 5.91 -2.33 19.44
C PHE A 174 6.19 -1.11 20.35
N HIS A 175 7.16 -1.19 21.27
CA HIS A 175 7.57 -0.08 22.13
C HIS A 175 8.66 0.80 21.49
N SER A 176 9.16 0.44 20.31
CA SER A 176 10.17 1.21 19.61
C SER A 176 9.58 2.48 19.00
N LYS A 177 10.36 3.56 18.96
CA LYS A 177 9.94 4.88 18.47
C LYS A 177 9.34 4.87 17.07
N ILE A 178 9.79 3.98 16.20
CA ILE A 178 9.26 3.86 14.83
C ILE A 178 7.75 3.62 14.81
N TRP A 179 7.19 2.94 15.81
CA TRP A 179 5.75 2.70 15.89
C TRP A 179 4.94 3.98 16.16
N GLU A 180 5.54 4.99 16.83
CA GLU A 180 4.91 6.31 16.98
C GLU A 180 4.75 6.98 15.60
N ASP A 181 5.76 6.86 14.72
CA ASP A 181 5.73 7.43 13.39
C ASP A 181 4.79 6.64 12.46
N LEU A 182 4.81 5.31 12.53
CA LEU A 182 3.88 4.45 11.80
C LEU A 182 2.42 4.73 12.18
N LYS A 183 2.13 4.96 13.46
CA LYS A 183 0.77 5.27 13.96
C LYS A 183 0.27 6.66 13.55
N LYS A 184 1.15 7.58 13.14
CA LYS A 184 0.74 8.88 12.56
C LYS A 184 0.17 8.74 11.15
N ILE A 185 0.50 7.65 10.42
CA ILE A 185 -0.09 7.37 9.12
C ILE A 185 -1.55 6.97 9.33
N LYS A 186 -2.46 7.67 8.67
CA LYS A 186 -3.90 7.49 8.81
C LYS A 186 -4.57 7.31 7.45
N VAL A 187 -5.68 6.61 7.44
CA VAL A 187 -6.61 6.66 6.32
C VAL A 187 -7.19 8.07 6.24
N ARG A 188 -7.32 8.61 5.03
CA ARG A 188 -7.96 9.93 4.82
C ARG A 188 -9.42 9.89 5.30
N GLU A 189 -9.88 10.98 5.90
CA GLU A 189 -11.25 11.06 6.46
C GLU A 189 -12.33 10.95 5.39
N ASP A 190 -12.04 11.46 4.20
CA ASP A 190 -12.97 11.46 3.06
C ASP A 190 -12.87 10.21 2.16
N PHE A 191 -12.30 9.11 2.64
CA PHE A 191 -12.15 7.87 1.86
C PHE A 191 -13.47 7.30 1.32
N CYS A 192 -14.57 7.65 1.96
CA CYS A 192 -15.92 7.28 1.57
C CYS A 192 -16.50 8.16 0.45
N THR A 193 -15.96 9.34 0.23
CA THR A 193 -16.40 10.28 -0.84
C THR A 193 -15.47 10.27 -2.06
N PHE A 194 -14.38 9.58 -1.94
CA PHE A 194 -13.30 9.45 -2.91
C PHE A 194 -13.70 8.73 -4.22
#